data_ab8ee5e1472eef503baf18ed195e11e3
#
_entry.id   ab8ee5e1472eef503baf18ed195e11e3
#
_cell.length_a   1.000
_cell.length_b   1.000
_cell.length_c   1.000
_cell.angle_alpha   90.00
_cell.angle_beta   90.00
_cell.angle_gamma   90.00
#
_symmetry.space_group_name_H-M   'P 1'
#
loop_
_entity.id
_entity.type
_entity.pdbx_description
1 polymer ?
#
loop_
_entity_poly.entity_id
_entity_poly.type
_entity_poly.pdbx_seq_one_letter_code
_entity_poly.pdbx_strand_id
1 'polypeptide(L)'
;LHLLSRRQRQMCIRDRVDTMCSIMGYCSEAADYEQFRKGFDKTLSRGPDDSRIVDTGKGLLGFHRLAIMGLQPEGMQPFALDGSYVVCNGEIYGFEPMKQALQEKGYAFQSGSDCEILLPLYQEYGTDMFRMLDAEFALILYDGRTGSYLAARDPIGIRPLYYGYDPAGAIVFASEPKNLVEICDRIMPFPPGHYYKDGKFVCYRDITAVREVCRDDLETVCGTIREKLIAGIRKRLVSDAKVGFLLSGGLDSSLVCAVAQKYADKPIRTFAIGMSEDAIDLKYAREAADYIGSEHTEVYMTPEEVLDSLETVVALLGTYDITTIRASMG
;
A
#
# COMPACT_ATOMS: atom_id res chain seq x y z
N LEU A 1 1.56 37.73 4.00
CA LEU A 1 1.39 36.30 3.62
C LEU A 1 2.31 35.99 2.46
N HIS A 2 3.58 35.70 2.76
CA HIS A 2 4.62 35.58 1.76
C HIS A 2 5.08 34.14 1.57
N LEU A 3 4.93 33.68 0.31
CA LEU A 3 5.89 32.83 -0.41
C LEU A 3 6.54 31.69 0.41
N LEU A 4 5.77 30.68 0.71
CA LEU A 4 6.33 29.34 0.78
C LEU A 4 6.84 29.00 -0.63
N SER A 5 8.13 28.65 -0.74
CA SER A 5 8.75 28.30 -2.01
C SER A 5 7.96 27.14 -2.67
N ARG A 6 8.01 27.03 -4.01
CA ARG A 6 7.37 25.91 -4.74
C ARG A 6 7.72 24.53 -4.14
N ARG A 7 8.94 24.37 -3.62
CA ARG A 7 9.36 23.14 -2.91
C ARG A 7 8.63 22.91 -1.58
N GLN A 8 8.23 23.96 -0.85
CA GLN A 8 7.47 23.84 0.39
C GLN A 8 5.98 23.63 0.15
N ARG A 9 5.42 24.08 -0.99
CA ARG A 9 4.06 23.75 -1.41
C ARG A 9 3.92 22.30 -1.88
N GLN A 10 4.98 21.68 -2.41
CA GLN A 10 5.03 20.28 -2.79
C GLN A 10 5.08 19.32 -1.58
N MET A 11 5.31 19.80 -0.36
CA MET A 11 5.26 19.00 0.86
C MET A 11 3.89 18.94 1.54
N CYS A 12 2.86 19.60 1.01
CA CYS A 12 1.50 19.54 1.54
C CYS A 12 0.70 18.45 0.82
N ILE A 13 0.35 17.41 1.55
CA ILE A 13 -0.80 16.46 1.39
C ILE A 13 -1.13 16.02 -0.05
N ARG A 14 -1.12 16.91 -1.04
CA ARG A 14 -1.49 16.66 -2.43
C ARG A 14 -0.66 15.58 -3.12
N ASP A 15 0.59 15.39 -2.69
CA ASP A 15 1.52 14.45 -3.33
C ASP A 15 1.59 13.07 -2.65
N ARG A 16 0.84 12.84 -1.56
CA ARG A 16 0.95 11.60 -0.78
C ARG A 16 -0.35 10.82 -0.58
N VAL A 17 -1.51 11.35 -0.90
CA VAL A 17 -2.79 10.64 -0.70
C VAL A 17 -2.96 9.50 -1.71
N ASP A 18 -2.41 9.67 -2.92
CA ASP A 18 -2.41 8.64 -3.97
C ASP A 18 -1.02 7.97 -4.14
N THR A 19 -0.03 8.35 -3.35
CA THR A 19 1.32 7.82 -3.45
C THR A 19 1.51 6.64 -2.52
N MET A 20 1.76 5.50 -3.11
CA MET A 20 2.16 4.25 -2.44
C MET A 20 3.21 3.61 -3.34
N CYS A 21 4.08 2.80 -2.79
CA CYS A 21 5.03 2.05 -3.60
C CYS A 21 4.36 1.44 -4.84
N SER A 22 5.12 1.26 -5.90
CA SER A 22 4.69 0.53 -7.08
C SER A 22 5.67 -0.60 -7.36
N ILE A 23 5.11 -1.76 -7.75
CA ILE A 23 5.86 -2.94 -8.11
C ILE A 23 5.50 -3.40 -9.52
N MET A 24 6.47 -3.96 -10.22
CA MET A 24 6.26 -4.64 -11.50
C MET A 24 7.20 -5.84 -11.63
N GLY A 25 6.71 -6.93 -12.21
CA GLY A 25 7.52 -8.13 -12.50
C GLY A 25 7.18 -8.70 -13.86
N TYR A 26 8.19 -8.91 -14.72
CA TYR A 26 8.05 -9.59 -15.99
C TYR A 26 8.79 -10.94 -15.89
N CYS A 27 8.03 -12.02 -15.88
CA CYS A 27 8.52 -13.35 -15.51
C CYS A 27 8.97 -14.13 -16.76
N SER A 28 9.97 -13.62 -17.49
CA SER A 28 10.52 -14.24 -18.71
C SER A 28 11.96 -13.78 -18.94
N GLU A 29 12.83 -14.72 -19.34
CA GLU A 29 14.18 -14.42 -19.81
C GLU A 29 14.18 -13.56 -21.10
N ALA A 30 13.09 -13.61 -21.88
CA ALA A 30 12.92 -12.82 -23.08
C ALA A 30 12.31 -11.42 -22.80
N ALA A 31 12.20 -11.00 -21.53
CA ALA A 31 11.67 -9.69 -21.18
C ALA A 31 12.51 -8.58 -21.81
N ASP A 32 11.87 -7.72 -22.60
CA ASP A 32 12.51 -6.52 -23.13
C ASP A 32 12.62 -5.46 -22.04
N TYR A 33 13.85 -5.05 -21.76
CA TYR A 33 14.12 -4.08 -20.68
C TYR A 33 13.53 -2.69 -20.94
N GLU A 34 13.58 -2.19 -22.18
CA GLU A 34 13.07 -0.87 -22.50
C GLU A 34 11.53 -0.86 -22.48
N GLN A 35 10.90 -1.91 -22.96
CA GLN A 35 9.46 -2.07 -22.87
C GLN A 35 9.00 -2.18 -21.41
N PHE A 36 9.70 -2.97 -20.59
CA PHE A 36 9.45 -3.08 -19.16
C PHE A 36 9.58 -1.73 -18.47
N ARG A 37 10.69 -1.02 -18.69
CA ARG A 37 10.96 0.29 -18.10
C ARG A 37 9.88 1.30 -18.48
N LYS A 38 9.51 1.38 -19.75
CA LYS A 38 8.45 2.28 -20.22
C LYS A 38 7.11 2.02 -19.54
N GLY A 39 6.75 0.75 -19.35
CA GLY A 39 5.57 0.34 -18.59
C GLY A 39 5.68 0.70 -17.12
N PHE A 40 6.81 0.38 -16.50
CA PHE A 40 7.09 0.61 -15.09
C PHE A 40 7.06 2.10 -14.72
N ASP A 41 7.68 2.97 -15.52
CA ASP A 41 7.77 4.42 -15.27
C ASP A 41 6.39 5.12 -15.26
N LYS A 42 5.32 4.50 -15.80
CA LYS A 42 3.95 5.04 -15.73
C LYS A 42 3.40 5.18 -14.30
N THR A 43 4.03 4.51 -13.35
CA THR A 43 3.67 4.59 -11.92
C THR A 43 4.76 5.20 -11.05
N LEU A 44 5.68 5.97 -11.63
CA LEU A 44 6.74 6.69 -10.90
C LEU A 44 6.17 7.63 -9.81
N SER A 45 5.01 8.25 -10.07
CA SER A 45 4.32 9.13 -9.11
C SER A 45 3.91 8.41 -7.82
N ARG A 46 3.73 7.09 -7.85
CA ARG A 46 3.38 6.31 -6.65
C ARG A 46 4.54 6.20 -5.66
N GLY A 47 5.75 6.06 -6.17
CA GLY A 47 6.95 5.93 -5.34
C GLY A 47 8.06 6.91 -5.79
N PRO A 48 7.90 8.20 -5.46
CA PRO A 48 8.76 9.25 -6.01
C PRO A 48 10.13 9.34 -5.32
N ASP A 49 10.34 8.63 -4.21
CA ASP A 49 11.56 8.79 -3.41
C ASP A 49 12.76 8.07 -4.04
N ASP A 50 12.56 6.89 -4.63
CA ASP A 50 13.61 6.13 -5.32
C ASP A 50 13.02 5.08 -6.28
N SER A 51 13.82 4.58 -7.24
CA SER A 51 13.42 3.60 -8.24
C SER A 51 14.53 2.63 -8.53
N ARG A 52 14.18 1.32 -8.62
CA ARG A 52 15.16 0.28 -8.96
C ARG A 52 14.52 -0.79 -9.86
N ILE A 53 15.29 -1.23 -10.85
CA ILE A 53 14.98 -2.41 -11.66
C ILE A 53 16.13 -3.40 -11.46
N VAL A 54 15.80 -4.66 -11.24
CA VAL A 54 16.77 -5.75 -11.12
C VAL A 54 16.45 -6.82 -12.16
N ASP A 55 17.47 -7.24 -12.88
CA ASP A 55 17.45 -8.43 -13.73
C ASP A 55 17.82 -9.66 -12.87
N THR A 56 16.90 -10.61 -12.79
CA THR A 56 17.08 -11.86 -12.04
C THR A 56 17.76 -12.96 -12.84
N GLY A 57 18.06 -12.71 -14.13
CA GLY A 57 18.49 -13.72 -15.10
C GLY A 57 17.35 -14.60 -15.63
N LYS A 58 16.14 -14.45 -15.07
CA LYS A 58 14.90 -15.16 -15.47
C LYS A 58 13.74 -14.19 -15.72
N GLY A 59 14.02 -12.88 -15.67
CA GLY A 59 13.06 -11.81 -15.85
C GLY A 59 13.45 -10.56 -15.09
N LEU A 60 12.53 -9.59 -15.00
CA LEU A 60 12.77 -8.27 -14.45
C LEU A 60 11.85 -8.02 -13.27
N LEU A 61 12.39 -7.39 -12.21
CA LEU A 61 11.64 -6.86 -11.07
C LEU A 61 11.88 -5.36 -10.93
N GLY A 62 10.80 -4.58 -10.80
CA GLY A 62 10.84 -3.14 -10.60
C GLY A 62 10.17 -2.72 -9.30
N PHE A 63 10.74 -1.72 -8.64
CA PHE A 63 10.22 -1.11 -7.42
C PHE A 63 10.37 0.40 -7.44
N HIS A 64 9.24 1.12 -7.34
CA HIS A 64 9.21 2.55 -7.04
C HIS A 64 8.89 2.73 -5.56
N ARG A 65 9.73 3.44 -4.84
CA ARG A 65 9.67 3.60 -3.39
C ARG A 65 8.93 4.85 -2.97
N LEU A 66 7.98 4.68 -2.06
CA LEU A 66 7.55 5.68 -1.10
C LEU A 66 8.02 5.22 0.28
N ALA A 67 8.95 5.94 0.89
CA ALA A 67 9.56 5.55 2.15
C ALA A 67 8.63 5.86 3.32
N ILE A 68 8.07 4.81 3.95
CA ILE A 68 7.19 4.86 5.12
C ILE A 68 7.88 4.20 6.32
N MET A 69 8.40 2.97 6.14
CA MET A 69 9.21 2.24 7.10
C MET A 69 10.64 2.08 6.59
N GLY A 70 11.62 2.07 7.51
CA GLY A 70 13.02 1.93 7.17
C GLY A 70 13.52 3.03 6.22
N LEU A 71 13.39 4.30 6.60
CA LEU A 71 13.64 5.48 5.74
C LEU A 71 15.04 5.56 5.15
N GLN A 72 15.99 4.79 5.68
CA GLN A 72 17.38 4.77 5.19
C GLN A 72 17.48 4.06 3.82
N PRO A 73 18.59 4.27 3.07
CA PRO A 73 18.80 3.65 1.76
C PRO A 73 18.71 2.12 1.78
N GLU A 74 19.07 1.47 2.89
CA GLU A 74 19.03 0.02 3.07
C GLU A 74 17.60 -0.54 3.03
N GLY A 75 16.57 0.30 3.25
CA GLY A 75 15.16 -0.07 3.08
C GLY A 75 14.70 -0.10 1.62
N MET A 76 15.60 0.13 0.64
CA MET A 76 15.26 0.08 -0.78
C MET A 76 15.14 -1.35 -1.30
N GLN A 77 14.04 -1.62 -2.01
CA GLN A 77 13.77 -2.91 -2.64
C GLN A 77 14.24 -2.93 -4.12
N PRO A 78 14.41 -4.13 -4.75
CA PRO A 78 14.17 -5.47 -4.21
C PRO A 78 15.10 -5.84 -3.06
N PHE A 79 14.55 -6.48 -2.02
CA PHE A 79 15.39 -7.19 -1.05
C PHE A 79 15.94 -8.47 -1.68
N ALA A 80 17.15 -8.83 -1.30
CA ALA A 80 17.86 -9.99 -1.83
C ALA A 80 18.34 -10.94 -0.72
N LEU A 81 18.18 -12.24 -0.94
CA LEU A 81 18.69 -13.29 -0.05
C LEU A 81 18.96 -14.56 -0.87
N ASP A 82 20.20 -15.06 -0.84
CA ASP A 82 20.62 -16.30 -1.50
C ASP A 82 20.17 -16.41 -2.98
N GLY A 83 20.34 -15.32 -3.74
CA GLY A 83 19.95 -15.26 -5.16
C GLY A 83 18.45 -15.12 -5.41
N SER A 84 17.64 -15.05 -4.36
CA SER A 84 16.21 -14.73 -4.40
C SER A 84 15.99 -13.25 -4.24
N TYR A 85 14.88 -12.72 -4.80
CA TYR A 85 14.51 -11.32 -4.75
C TYR A 85 13.03 -11.15 -4.42
N VAL A 86 12.68 -10.09 -3.67
CA VAL A 86 11.28 -9.71 -3.43
C VAL A 86 11.07 -8.23 -3.57
N VAL A 87 9.96 -7.86 -4.21
CA VAL A 87 9.38 -6.52 -4.19
C VAL A 87 7.99 -6.60 -3.57
N CYS A 88 7.70 -5.67 -2.66
CA CYS A 88 6.43 -5.61 -1.94
C CYS A 88 5.94 -4.17 -1.85
N ASN A 89 4.74 -3.92 -2.33
CA ASN A 89 3.96 -2.74 -1.99
C ASN A 89 3.04 -3.12 -0.83
N GLY A 90 3.42 -2.78 0.40
CA GLY A 90 2.64 -3.18 1.57
C GLY A 90 3.22 -2.71 2.89
N GLU A 91 2.49 -3.01 3.94
CA GLU A 91 2.85 -2.81 5.35
C GLU A 91 2.57 -4.10 6.12
N ILE A 92 3.58 -4.59 6.85
CA ILE A 92 3.48 -5.81 7.66
C ILE A 92 3.44 -5.40 9.12
N TYR A 93 2.26 -5.52 9.72
CA TYR A 93 2.03 -5.07 11.08
C TYR A 93 2.56 -6.06 12.11
N GLY A 94 3.22 -5.54 13.16
CA GLY A 94 3.76 -6.37 14.24
C GLY A 94 4.82 -7.35 13.77
N PHE A 95 5.69 -6.93 12.87
CA PHE A 95 6.74 -7.76 12.26
C PHE A 95 7.93 -8.02 13.20
N GLU A 96 8.13 -7.19 14.23
CA GLU A 96 9.30 -7.24 15.09
C GLU A 96 9.51 -8.60 15.78
N PRO A 97 8.48 -9.26 16.37
CA PRO A 97 8.65 -10.59 16.95
C PRO A 97 9.03 -11.65 15.91
N MET A 98 8.49 -11.55 14.69
CA MET A 98 8.87 -12.45 13.60
C MET A 98 10.31 -12.22 13.17
N LYS A 99 10.73 -10.95 13.07
CA LYS A 99 12.11 -10.57 12.76
C LYS A 99 13.07 -11.12 13.81
N GLN A 100 12.74 -10.98 15.11
CA GLN A 100 13.55 -11.54 16.20
C GLN A 100 13.66 -13.06 16.11
N ALA A 101 12.55 -13.78 15.89
CA ALA A 101 12.56 -15.23 15.74
C ALA A 101 13.41 -15.69 14.54
N LEU A 102 13.43 -14.93 13.46
CA LEU A 102 14.27 -15.19 12.28
C LEU A 102 15.76 -14.89 12.60
N GLN A 103 16.06 -13.85 13.37
CA GLN A 103 17.44 -13.58 13.83
C GLN A 103 17.98 -14.71 14.72
N GLU A 104 17.15 -15.28 15.59
CA GLU A 104 17.52 -16.45 16.40
C GLU A 104 17.83 -17.69 15.54
N LYS A 105 17.27 -17.76 14.33
CA LYS A 105 17.59 -18.79 13.32
C LYS A 105 18.82 -18.47 12.46
N GLY A 106 19.44 -17.30 12.66
CA GLY A 106 20.67 -16.91 11.98
C GLY A 106 20.48 -15.95 10.80
N TYR A 107 19.26 -15.47 10.52
CA TYR A 107 19.05 -14.47 9.48
C TYR A 107 19.57 -13.08 9.91
N ALA A 108 20.29 -12.41 9.02
CA ALA A 108 20.75 -11.04 9.22
C ALA A 108 19.83 -10.05 8.49
N PHE A 109 19.52 -8.93 9.13
CA PHE A 109 18.73 -7.85 8.57
C PHE A 109 19.55 -6.57 8.49
N GLN A 110 19.42 -5.83 7.41
CA GLN A 110 20.21 -4.63 7.12
C GLN A 110 19.41 -3.34 7.30
N SER A 111 18.08 -3.44 7.29
CA SER A 111 17.19 -2.27 7.33
C SER A 111 16.19 -2.34 8.48
N GLY A 112 15.51 -1.20 8.71
CA GLY A 112 14.32 -1.11 9.55
C GLY A 112 13.02 -1.43 8.82
N SER A 113 13.07 -1.83 7.53
CA SER A 113 11.86 -2.14 6.77
C SER A 113 11.21 -3.43 7.26
N ASP A 114 9.90 -3.38 7.41
CA ASP A 114 9.05 -4.52 7.71
C ASP A 114 9.07 -5.58 6.59
N CYS A 115 9.14 -5.15 5.33
CA CYS A 115 9.16 -6.05 4.18
C CYS A 115 10.44 -6.89 4.03
N GLU A 116 11.53 -6.54 4.73
CA GLU A 116 12.77 -7.32 4.67
C GLU A 116 12.62 -8.74 5.23
N ILE A 117 11.62 -8.99 6.10
CA ILE A 117 11.34 -10.33 6.65
C ILE A 117 10.79 -11.31 5.62
N LEU A 118 10.28 -10.85 4.46
CA LEU A 118 9.53 -11.68 3.51
C LEU A 118 10.35 -12.81 2.91
N LEU A 119 11.61 -12.57 2.51
CA LEU A 119 12.47 -13.63 1.98
C LEU A 119 12.85 -14.67 3.04
N PRO A 120 13.30 -14.29 4.25
CA PRO A 120 13.50 -15.24 5.33
C PRO A 120 12.25 -16.07 5.67
N LEU A 121 11.07 -15.42 5.76
CA LEU A 121 9.81 -16.14 5.99
C LEU A 121 9.50 -17.14 4.87
N TYR A 122 9.73 -16.75 3.61
CA TYR A 122 9.51 -17.65 2.50
C TYR A 122 10.49 -18.83 2.50
N GLN A 123 11.74 -18.61 2.88
CA GLN A 123 12.71 -19.70 3.01
C GLN A 123 12.34 -20.72 4.10
N GLU A 124 11.81 -20.23 5.23
CA GLU A 124 11.43 -21.08 6.37
C GLU A 124 10.08 -21.80 6.17
N TYR A 125 9.09 -21.08 5.64
CA TYR A 125 7.70 -21.54 5.66
C TYR A 125 7.08 -21.70 4.26
N GLY A 126 7.81 -21.37 3.21
CA GLY A 126 7.27 -21.40 1.84
C GLY A 126 6.01 -20.52 1.72
N THR A 127 5.00 -21.02 1.03
CA THR A 127 3.72 -20.30 0.84
C THR A 127 2.85 -20.23 2.10
N ASP A 128 3.13 -21.03 3.14
CA ASP A 128 2.39 -20.96 4.40
C ASP A 128 2.63 -19.64 5.14
N MET A 129 3.72 -18.92 4.81
CA MET A 129 3.97 -17.58 5.35
C MET A 129 2.80 -16.64 5.18
N PHE A 130 2.02 -16.75 4.09
CA PHE A 130 0.90 -15.83 3.82
C PHE A 130 -0.22 -15.91 4.86
N ARG A 131 -0.35 -17.03 5.56
CA ARG A 131 -1.31 -17.21 6.64
C ARG A 131 -0.83 -16.63 7.98
N MET A 132 0.47 -16.39 8.09
CA MET A 132 1.09 -15.84 9.30
C MET A 132 1.08 -14.31 9.30
N LEU A 133 0.99 -13.67 8.12
CA LEU A 133 1.08 -12.22 7.99
C LEU A 133 -0.21 -11.53 8.46
N ASP A 134 -0.06 -10.54 9.32
CA ASP A 134 -1.05 -9.48 9.55
C ASP A 134 -0.60 -8.25 8.74
N ALA A 135 -1.09 -8.15 7.51
CA ALA A 135 -0.52 -7.23 6.53
C ALA A 135 -1.53 -6.80 5.47
N GLU A 136 -1.30 -5.64 4.90
CA GLU A 136 -1.85 -5.23 3.61
C GLU A 136 -0.72 -5.22 2.59
N PHE A 137 -0.81 -6.04 1.55
CA PHE A 137 0.31 -6.23 0.64
C PHE A 137 -0.07 -6.69 -0.77
N ALA A 138 0.77 -6.31 -1.71
CA ALA A 138 0.96 -6.95 -3.00
C ALA A 138 2.46 -7.20 -3.17
N LEU A 139 2.86 -8.42 -3.48
CA LEU A 139 4.28 -8.76 -3.64
C LEU A 139 4.53 -9.61 -4.88
N ILE A 140 5.76 -9.51 -5.38
CA ILE A 140 6.31 -10.39 -6.41
C ILE A 140 7.67 -10.88 -5.89
N LEU A 141 7.87 -12.19 -5.89
CA LEU A 141 9.07 -12.84 -5.40
C LEU A 141 9.66 -13.72 -6.49
N TYR A 142 10.95 -13.61 -6.70
CA TYR A 142 11.76 -14.55 -7.49
C TYR A 142 12.50 -15.47 -6.54
N ASP A 143 12.29 -16.78 -6.66
CA ASP A 143 13.02 -17.81 -5.90
C ASP A 143 14.22 -18.29 -6.70
N GLY A 144 15.41 -17.83 -6.34
CA GLY A 144 16.66 -18.19 -6.99
C GLY A 144 17.03 -19.68 -6.90
N ARG A 145 16.46 -20.42 -5.93
CA ARG A 145 16.69 -21.86 -5.76
C ARG A 145 15.95 -22.70 -6.83
N THR A 146 14.79 -22.22 -7.24
CA THR A 146 13.91 -22.92 -8.21
C THR A 146 13.90 -22.24 -9.58
N GLY A 147 14.37 -20.99 -9.67
CA GLY A 147 14.28 -20.17 -10.88
C GLY A 147 12.84 -19.75 -11.21
N SER A 148 11.93 -19.76 -10.25
CA SER A 148 10.50 -19.51 -10.47
C SER A 148 10.03 -18.22 -9.79
N TYR A 149 8.93 -17.65 -10.32
CA TYR A 149 8.28 -16.49 -9.77
C TYR A 149 7.04 -16.87 -8.96
N LEU A 150 6.81 -16.10 -7.91
CA LEU A 150 5.61 -16.13 -7.09
C LEU A 150 5.09 -14.72 -6.96
N ALA A 151 3.77 -14.53 -7.02
CA ALA A 151 3.11 -13.28 -6.67
C ALA A 151 1.99 -13.55 -5.67
N ALA A 152 1.71 -12.59 -4.79
CA ALA A 152 0.62 -12.73 -3.82
C ALA A 152 -0.01 -11.39 -3.47
N ARG A 153 -1.29 -11.44 -3.08
CA ARG A 153 -2.07 -10.27 -2.68
C ARG A 153 -2.79 -10.53 -1.36
N ASP A 154 -2.89 -9.50 -0.52
CA ASP A 154 -3.56 -9.58 0.78
C ASP A 154 -5.02 -10.05 0.70
N PRO A 155 -5.59 -10.60 1.81
CA PRO A 155 -6.91 -11.23 1.79
C PRO A 155 -8.07 -10.28 1.45
N ILE A 156 -7.92 -8.97 1.65
CA ILE A 156 -8.94 -7.95 1.35
C ILE A 156 -8.70 -7.34 -0.03
N GLY A 157 -7.43 -7.37 -0.51
CA GLY A 157 -7.00 -6.70 -1.73
C GLY A 157 -6.82 -5.20 -1.55
N ILE A 158 -6.37 -4.78 -0.35
CA ILE A 158 -6.11 -3.38 -0.04
C ILE A 158 -5.06 -2.82 -0.99
N ARG A 159 -3.95 -3.58 -1.18
CA ARG A 159 -2.93 -3.17 -2.13
C ARG A 159 -3.29 -3.65 -3.54
N PRO A 160 -3.21 -2.75 -4.55
CA PRO A 160 -3.54 -3.12 -5.91
C PRO A 160 -2.47 -4.06 -6.49
N LEU A 161 -2.93 -5.07 -7.22
CA LEU A 161 -2.10 -5.93 -8.06
C LEU A 161 -2.92 -6.40 -9.25
N TYR A 162 -2.31 -6.32 -10.43
CA TYR A 162 -2.86 -6.77 -11.70
C TYR A 162 -1.90 -7.72 -12.38
N TYR A 163 -2.41 -8.51 -13.31
CA TYR A 163 -1.59 -9.40 -14.12
C TYR A 163 -2.13 -9.50 -15.55
N GLY A 164 -1.25 -9.91 -16.44
CA GLY A 164 -1.57 -10.25 -17.82
C GLY A 164 -0.55 -11.22 -18.37
N TYR A 165 -0.75 -11.60 -19.61
CA TYR A 165 0.20 -12.45 -20.34
C TYR A 165 0.66 -11.69 -21.58
N ASP A 166 1.96 -11.77 -21.86
CA ASP A 166 2.50 -11.28 -23.11
C ASP A 166 2.10 -12.20 -24.29
N PRO A 167 2.37 -11.81 -25.55
CA PRO A 167 2.06 -12.63 -26.71
C PRO A 167 2.76 -14.01 -26.73
N ALA A 168 3.86 -14.17 -25.99
CA ALA A 168 4.57 -15.44 -25.83
C ALA A 168 4.02 -16.32 -24.69
N GLY A 169 3.04 -15.80 -23.92
CA GLY A 169 2.41 -16.50 -22.80
C GLY A 169 3.14 -16.34 -21.47
N ALA A 170 4.15 -15.47 -21.37
CA ALA A 170 4.79 -15.15 -20.10
C ALA A 170 3.91 -14.24 -19.26
N ILE A 171 3.85 -14.52 -17.96
CA ILE A 171 3.04 -13.71 -17.02
C ILE A 171 3.79 -12.45 -16.62
N VAL A 172 3.04 -11.34 -16.53
CA VAL A 172 3.53 -10.04 -16.09
C VAL A 172 2.61 -9.55 -14.98
N PHE A 173 3.19 -9.04 -13.90
CA PHE A 173 2.46 -8.47 -12.76
C PHE A 173 2.79 -6.99 -12.62
N ALA A 174 1.83 -6.19 -12.17
CA ALA A 174 2.08 -4.78 -11.84
C ALA A 174 1.06 -4.24 -10.84
N SER A 175 1.42 -3.15 -10.15
CA SER A 175 0.53 -2.44 -9.25
C SER A 175 -0.69 -1.87 -9.94
N GLU A 176 -0.56 -1.41 -11.19
CA GLU A 176 -1.66 -0.78 -11.93
C GLU A 176 -1.78 -1.30 -13.37
N PRO A 177 -3.00 -1.30 -13.94
CA PRO A 177 -3.22 -1.80 -15.30
C PRO A 177 -2.40 -1.04 -16.36
N LYS A 178 -2.21 0.28 -16.18
CA LYS A 178 -1.49 1.13 -17.15
C LYS A 178 -0.04 0.70 -17.37
N ASN A 179 0.59 0.02 -16.39
CA ASN A 179 1.92 -0.55 -16.56
C ASN A 179 1.95 -1.66 -17.63
N LEU A 180 0.83 -2.38 -17.81
CA LEU A 180 0.74 -3.61 -18.60
C LEU A 180 0.18 -3.40 -20.02
N VAL A 181 -0.43 -2.24 -20.30
CA VAL A 181 -1.19 -1.99 -21.54
C VAL A 181 -0.38 -2.21 -22.83
N GLU A 182 0.93 -1.94 -22.82
CA GLU A 182 1.79 -2.11 -24.00
C GLU A 182 2.48 -3.48 -24.07
N ILE A 183 2.24 -4.32 -23.04
CA ILE A 183 2.90 -5.64 -22.91
C ILE A 183 1.88 -6.76 -23.04
N CYS A 184 0.65 -6.57 -22.53
CA CYS A 184 -0.35 -7.62 -22.42
C CYS A 184 -1.62 -7.23 -23.16
N ASP A 185 -2.19 -8.16 -23.93
CA ASP A 185 -3.47 -7.96 -24.64
C ASP A 185 -4.67 -7.95 -23.69
N ARG A 186 -4.57 -8.70 -22.60
CA ARG A 186 -5.61 -8.79 -21.57
C ARG A 186 -5.02 -8.62 -20.18
N ILE A 187 -5.60 -7.67 -19.45
CA ILE A 187 -5.18 -7.33 -18.09
C ILE A 187 -6.32 -7.69 -17.12
N MET A 188 -5.98 -8.35 -16.04
CA MET A 188 -6.94 -8.79 -15.03
C MET A 188 -6.47 -8.38 -13.63
N PRO A 189 -7.40 -8.06 -12.70
CA PRO A 189 -7.06 -7.87 -11.31
C PRO A 189 -6.60 -9.19 -10.68
N PHE A 190 -5.54 -9.13 -9.89
CA PHE A 190 -5.08 -10.28 -9.12
C PHE A 190 -6.08 -10.56 -7.99
N PRO A 191 -6.58 -11.81 -7.83
CA PRO A 191 -7.60 -12.11 -6.84
C PRO A 191 -7.08 -11.91 -5.41
N PRO A 192 -7.84 -11.24 -4.52
CA PRO A 192 -7.49 -11.11 -3.12
C PRO A 192 -7.37 -12.47 -2.42
N GLY A 193 -6.47 -12.56 -1.41
CA GLY A 193 -6.27 -13.78 -0.64
C GLY A 193 -5.70 -14.96 -1.44
N HIS A 194 -5.07 -14.66 -2.58
CA HIS A 194 -4.43 -15.69 -3.42
C HIS A 194 -2.94 -15.43 -3.57
N TYR A 195 -2.23 -16.49 -3.87
CA TYR A 195 -0.91 -16.42 -4.48
C TYR A 195 -0.91 -17.14 -5.84
N TYR A 196 -0.03 -16.69 -6.71
CA TYR A 196 0.30 -17.35 -7.98
C TYR A 196 1.66 -18.04 -7.84
N LYS A 197 1.73 -19.30 -8.21
CA LYS A 197 2.96 -20.08 -8.30
C LYS A 197 2.79 -21.20 -9.30
N ASP A 198 3.83 -21.49 -10.11
CA ASP A 198 3.87 -22.62 -11.06
C ASP A 198 2.63 -22.67 -11.97
N GLY A 199 2.24 -21.52 -12.53
CA GLY A 199 1.10 -21.41 -13.46
C GLY A 199 -0.29 -21.45 -12.79
N LYS A 200 -0.39 -21.46 -11.45
CA LYS A 200 -1.65 -21.62 -10.74
C LYS A 200 -1.90 -20.53 -9.72
N PHE A 201 -3.16 -20.09 -9.66
CA PHE A 201 -3.66 -19.27 -8.55
C PHE A 201 -4.18 -20.18 -7.44
N VAL A 202 -3.71 -19.97 -6.22
CA VAL A 202 -4.07 -20.75 -5.05
C VAL A 202 -4.64 -19.80 -3.98
N CYS A 203 -5.87 -20.07 -3.52
CA CYS A 203 -6.48 -19.33 -2.43
C CYS A 203 -5.85 -19.78 -1.11
N TYR A 204 -5.18 -18.85 -0.40
CA TYR A 204 -4.65 -19.12 0.93
C TYR A 204 -5.57 -18.61 2.04
N ARG A 205 -6.41 -17.59 1.75
CA ARG A 205 -7.37 -17.04 2.70
C ARG A 205 -8.56 -16.39 1.98
N ASP A 206 -9.75 -16.94 2.22
CA ASP A 206 -11.02 -16.36 1.76
C ASP A 206 -11.74 -15.75 2.98
N ILE A 207 -11.84 -14.42 3.00
CA ILE A 207 -12.52 -13.67 4.08
C ILE A 207 -14.04 -13.69 3.94
N THR A 208 -14.56 -14.11 2.78
CA THR A 208 -16.01 -14.21 2.52
C THR A 208 -16.59 -15.54 2.99
N ALA A 209 -15.73 -16.53 3.20
CA ALA A 209 -16.14 -17.85 3.70
C ALA A 209 -16.51 -17.78 5.19
N VAL A 210 -17.79 -17.68 5.47
CA VAL A 210 -18.31 -17.73 6.84
C VAL A 210 -18.19 -19.15 7.37
N ARG A 211 -17.29 -19.37 8.32
CA ARG A 211 -17.07 -20.69 8.97
C ARG A 211 -17.90 -20.87 10.22
N GLU A 212 -18.08 -19.80 10.97
CA GLU A 212 -18.79 -19.76 12.23
C GLU A 212 -19.68 -18.53 12.32
N VAL A 213 -20.84 -18.66 12.93
CA VAL A 213 -21.74 -17.54 13.22
C VAL A 213 -21.60 -17.23 14.71
N CYS A 214 -21.24 -15.98 15.03
CA CYS A 214 -21.20 -15.49 16.40
C CYS A 214 -22.61 -15.57 17.03
N ARG A 215 -22.71 -16.12 18.23
CA ARG A 215 -23.94 -16.24 19.00
C ARG A 215 -23.84 -15.59 20.38
N ASP A 216 -22.80 -14.79 20.59
CA ASP A 216 -22.58 -14.06 21.83
C ASP A 216 -23.66 -12.99 22.02
N ASP A 217 -23.85 -12.53 23.25
CA ASP A 217 -24.75 -11.43 23.55
C ASP A 217 -24.20 -10.10 22.98
N LEU A 218 -25.07 -9.09 22.92
CA LEU A 218 -24.74 -7.80 22.32
C LEU A 218 -23.56 -7.10 23.03
N GLU A 219 -23.48 -7.21 24.34
CA GLU A 219 -22.42 -6.56 25.13
C GLU A 219 -21.04 -7.15 24.80
N THR A 220 -20.97 -8.47 24.75
CA THR A 220 -19.75 -9.20 24.36
C THR A 220 -19.31 -8.88 22.92
N VAL A 221 -20.28 -8.86 21.97
CA VAL A 221 -19.99 -8.49 20.57
C VAL A 221 -19.46 -7.06 20.47
N CYS A 222 -20.11 -6.09 21.12
CA CYS A 222 -19.68 -4.70 21.14
C CYS A 222 -18.28 -4.54 21.77
N GLY A 223 -18.02 -5.24 22.88
CA GLY A 223 -16.71 -5.29 23.51
C GLY A 223 -15.62 -5.79 22.57
N THR A 224 -15.88 -6.91 21.91
CA THR A 224 -14.94 -7.51 20.94
C THR A 224 -14.67 -6.58 19.74
N ILE A 225 -15.71 -5.95 19.18
CA ILE A 225 -15.55 -4.98 18.08
C ILE A 225 -14.67 -3.81 18.53
N ARG A 226 -14.95 -3.24 19.72
CA ARG A 226 -14.18 -2.12 20.29
C ARG A 226 -12.71 -2.50 20.45
N GLU A 227 -12.40 -3.65 21.03
CA GLU A 227 -11.02 -4.12 21.23
C GLU A 227 -10.28 -4.30 19.91
N LYS A 228 -10.93 -4.97 18.93
CA LYS A 228 -10.33 -5.19 17.61
C LYS A 228 -10.10 -3.87 16.86
N LEU A 229 -11.03 -2.93 16.93
CA LEU A 229 -10.90 -1.62 16.31
C LEU A 229 -9.72 -0.85 16.92
N ILE A 230 -9.64 -0.78 18.25
CA ILE A 230 -8.54 -0.13 18.95
C ILE A 230 -7.20 -0.77 18.58
N ALA A 231 -7.11 -2.11 18.61
CA ALA A 231 -5.90 -2.82 18.26
C ALA A 231 -5.50 -2.56 16.80
N GLY A 232 -6.47 -2.55 15.86
CA GLY A 232 -6.24 -2.24 14.45
C GLY A 232 -5.72 -0.82 14.21
N ILE A 233 -6.27 0.17 14.91
CA ILE A 233 -5.80 1.57 14.83
C ILE A 233 -4.38 1.68 15.39
N ARG A 234 -4.13 1.12 16.58
CA ARG A 234 -2.80 1.17 17.22
C ARG A 234 -1.68 0.63 16.35
N LYS A 235 -1.92 -0.49 15.67
CA LYS A 235 -0.93 -1.08 14.74
C LYS A 235 -0.52 -0.11 13.63
N ARG A 236 -1.47 0.69 13.14
CA ARG A 236 -1.26 1.65 12.04
C ARG A 236 -0.64 2.97 12.46
N LEU A 237 -0.45 3.18 13.77
CA LEU A 237 0.29 4.34 14.28
C LEU A 237 1.82 4.12 14.25
N VAL A 238 2.27 2.89 14.06
CA VAL A 238 3.69 2.55 13.93
C VAL A 238 4.15 2.95 12.53
N SER A 239 4.98 3.99 12.46
CA SER A 239 5.52 4.51 11.20
C SER A 239 6.76 5.36 11.48
N ASP A 240 7.80 5.21 10.65
CA ASP A 240 8.99 6.09 10.67
C ASP A 240 8.69 7.44 10.00
N ALA A 241 7.74 7.45 9.05
CA ALA A 241 7.24 8.66 8.42
C ALA A 241 6.20 9.37 9.32
N LYS A 242 6.02 10.67 9.13
CA LYS A 242 5.00 11.44 9.86
C LYS A 242 3.61 11.01 9.44
N VAL A 243 2.77 10.67 10.43
CA VAL A 243 1.38 10.28 10.23
C VAL A 243 0.47 11.50 10.31
N GLY A 244 -0.47 11.61 9.37
CA GLY A 244 -1.56 12.56 9.35
C GLY A 244 -2.89 11.84 9.11
N PHE A 245 -4.01 12.46 9.50
CA PHE A 245 -5.33 11.86 9.44
C PHE A 245 -6.27 12.74 8.61
N LEU A 246 -6.99 12.13 7.67
CA LEU A 246 -8.12 12.79 7.03
C LEU A 246 -9.32 12.74 7.97
N LEU A 247 -9.91 13.90 8.24
CA LEU A 247 -11.04 14.05 9.17
C LEU A 247 -12.19 14.77 8.47
N SER A 248 -13.24 14.03 8.15
CA SER A 248 -14.44 14.55 7.49
C SER A 248 -15.56 14.94 8.47
N GLY A 249 -15.36 14.72 9.78
CA GLY A 249 -16.42 14.88 10.77
C GLY A 249 -17.47 13.75 10.77
N GLY A 250 -17.40 12.80 9.85
CA GLY A 250 -18.21 11.58 9.85
C GLY A 250 -17.82 10.61 10.97
N LEU A 251 -18.69 9.64 11.27
CA LEU A 251 -18.49 8.69 12.37
C LEU A 251 -17.14 7.95 12.27
N ASP A 252 -16.81 7.41 11.11
CA ASP A 252 -15.64 6.54 10.94
C ASP A 252 -14.34 7.32 11.14
N SER A 253 -14.16 8.44 10.45
CA SER A 253 -12.96 9.27 10.56
C SER A 253 -12.81 9.86 11.96
N SER A 254 -13.89 10.33 12.56
CA SER A 254 -13.86 10.88 13.91
C SER A 254 -13.51 9.84 14.97
N LEU A 255 -14.05 8.61 14.84
CA LEU A 255 -13.75 7.50 15.73
C LEU A 255 -12.28 7.07 15.63
N VAL A 256 -11.76 6.94 14.41
CA VAL A 256 -10.35 6.60 14.18
C VAL A 256 -9.44 7.67 14.78
N CYS A 257 -9.70 8.96 14.52
CA CYS A 257 -8.92 10.07 15.06
C CYS A 257 -9.00 10.14 16.59
N ALA A 258 -10.18 9.96 17.18
CA ALA A 258 -10.37 9.98 18.62
C ALA A 258 -9.63 8.84 19.33
N VAL A 259 -9.61 7.64 18.71
CA VAL A 259 -8.82 6.52 19.24
C VAL A 259 -7.33 6.79 19.05
N ALA A 260 -6.90 7.26 17.88
CA ALA A 260 -5.49 7.58 17.63
C ALA A 260 -4.94 8.60 18.62
N GLN A 261 -5.71 9.68 18.92
CA GLN A 261 -5.32 10.71 19.87
C GLN A 261 -5.09 10.15 21.28
N LYS A 262 -5.85 9.13 21.71
CA LYS A 262 -5.65 8.49 23.03
C LYS A 262 -4.32 7.77 23.19
N TYR A 263 -3.70 7.39 22.08
CA TYR A 263 -2.43 6.64 22.04
C TYR A 263 -1.28 7.46 21.48
N ALA A 264 -1.52 8.73 21.15
CA ALA A 264 -0.50 9.66 20.69
C ALA A 264 0.03 10.49 21.89
N ASP A 265 1.35 10.69 21.95
CA ASP A 265 1.99 11.54 22.99
C ASP A 265 1.78 13.03 22.77
N LYS A 266 1.36 13.43 21.58
CA LYS A 266 1.13 14.81 21.14
C LYS A 266 -0.18 14.89 20.37
N PRO A 267 -0.76 16.13 20.21
CA PRO A 267 -1.89 16.30 19.32
C PRO A 267 -1.61 15.72 17.93
N ILE A 268 -2.52 14.87 17.44
CA ILE A 268 -2.44 14.32 16.08
C ILE A 268 -2.73 15.43 15.07
N ARG A 269 -2.17 15.30 13.87
CA ARG A 269 -2.48 16.22 12.78
C ARG A 269 -3.65 15.69 11.98
N THR A 270 -4.70 16.51 11.87
CA THR A 270 -5.89 16.19 11.09
C THR A 270 -6.08 17.20 9.96
N PHE A 271 -6.65 16.71 8.86
CA PHE A 271 -6.83 17.48 7.64
C PHE A 271 -8.23 17.28 7.11
N ALA A 272 -8.85 18.35 6.65
CA ALA A 272 -10.11 18.33 5.93
C ALA A 272 -10.02 19.19 4.66
N ILE A 273 -10.79 18.84 3.64
CA ILE A 273 -10.85 19.60 2.40
C ILE A 273 -12.28 19.96 2.06
N GLY A 274 -12.49 21.15 1.52
CA GLY A 274 -13.80 21.63 1.12
C GLY A 274 -13.73 22.71 0.06
N MET A 275 -14.88 22.98 -0.59
CA MET A 275 -14.98 23.97 -1.66
C MET A 275 -15.23 25.39 -1.15
N SER A 276 -15.63 25.57 0.11
CA SER A 276 -15.87 26.88 0.75
C SER A 276 -15.74 26.74 2.27
N GLU A 277 -15.55 27.87 2.96
CA GLU A 277 -15.50 27.91 4.43
C GLU A 277 -16.80 27.43 5.09
N ASP A 278 -17.93 27.58 4.41
CA ASP A 278 -19.26 27.18 4.87
C ASP A 278 -19.63 25.73 4.47
N ALA A 279 -18.69 24.98 3.90
CA ALA A 279 -18.94 23.58 3.55
C ALA A 279 -19.32 22.79 4.81
N ILE A 280 -20.44 22.07 4.75
CA ILE A 280 -21.00 21.34 5.88
C ILE A 280 -20.00 20.32 6.46
N ASP A 281 -19.23 19.68 5.59
CA ASP A 281 -18.22 18.70 5.98
C ASP A 281 -17.08 19.36 6.78
N LEU A 282 -16.64 20.57 6.39
CA LEU A 282 -15.62 21.30 7.12
C LEU A 282 -16.12 21.73 8.50
N LYS A 283 -17.39 22.11 8.61
CA LYS A 283 -17.99 22.44 9.92
C LYS A 283 -17.90 21.26 10.88
N TYR A 284 -18.35 20.07 10.44
CA TYR A 284 -18.31 18.87 11.29
C TYR A 284 -16.89 18.37 11.54
N ALA A 285 -15.99 18.52 10.57
CA ALA A 285 -14.58 18.22 10.75
C ALA A 285 -13.94 19.08 11.86
N ARG A 286 -14.23 20.39 11.85
CA ARG A 286 -13.75 21.34 12.87
C ARG A 286 -14.30 21.02 14.25
N GLU A 287 -15.61 20.77 14.37
CA GLU A 287 -16.25 20.38 15.64
C GLU A 287 -15.61 19.08 16.21
N ALA A 288 -15.36 18.10 15.35
CA ALA A 288 -14.69 16.87 15.74
C ALA A 288 -13.23 17.10 16.14
N ALA A 289 -12.49 17.92 15.39
CA ALA A 289 -11.10 18.26 15.66
C ALA A 289 -10.95 18.98 17.03
N ASP A 290 -11.83 19.93 17.32
CA ASP A 290 -11.86 20.65 18.60
C ASP A 290 -12.14 19.69 19.77
N TYR A 291 -13.10 18.77 19.59
CA TYR A 291 -13.42 17.77 20.60
C TYR A 291 -12.27 16.80 20.85
N ILE A 292 -11.57 16.39 19.80
CA ILE A 292 -10.43 15.45 19.86
C ILE A 292 -9.18 16.15 20.41
N GLY A 293 -9.05 17.47 20.22
CA GLY A 293 -7.87 18.25 20.55
C GLY A 293 -6.72 18.04 19.55
N SER A 294 -7.04 17.89 18.28
CA SER A 294 -6.05 17.69 17.20
C SER A 294 -5.52 19.01 16.62
N GLU A 295 -4.33 19.00 16.02
CA GLU A 295 -3.83 20.07 15.16
C GLU A 295 -4.53 19.98 13.80
N HIS A 296 -5.64 20.73 13.63
CA HIS A 296 -6.47 20.66 12.43
C HIS A 296 -6.07 21.67 11.36
N THR A 297 -6.05 21.21 10.12
CA THR A 297 -5.78 22.02 8.93
C THR A 297 -6.90 21.84 7.92
N GLU A 298 -7.50 22.93 7.47
CA GLU A 298 -8.49 22.95 6.41
C GLU A 298 -7.83 23.37 5.09
N VAL A 299 -8.13 22.65 4.02
CA VAL A 299 -7.69 22.94 2.65
C VAL A 299 -8.91 23.34 1.84
N TYR A 300 -8.81 24.45 1.14
CA TYR A 300 -9.88 24.95 0.28
C TYR A 300 -9.50 24.75 -1.17
N MET A 301 -10.46 24.32 -1.97
CA MET A 301 -10.31 24.19 -3.43
C MET A 301 -11.46 24.94 -4.12
N THR A 302 -11.17 25.49 -5.26
CA THR A 302 -12.16 26.16 -6.11
C THR A 302 -12.75 25.20 -7.15
N PRO A 303 -13.96 25.48 -7.68
CA PRO A 303 -14.51 24.71 -8.79
C PRO A 303 -13.58 24.66 -10.02
N GLU A 304 -12.87 25.74 -10.29
CA GLU A 304 -11.90 25.83 -11.37
C GLU A 304 -10.73 24.89 -11.15
N GLU A 305 -10.14 24.87 -9.95
CA GLU A 305 -9.04 23.95 -9.60
C GLU A 305 -9.48 22.49 -9.72
N VAL A 306 -10.71 22.17 -9.33
CA VAL A 306 -11.30 20.83 -9.48
C VAL A 306 -11.39 20.44 -10.95
N LEU A 307 -11.89 21.32 -11.81
CA LEU A 307 -12.00 21.06 -13.25
C LEU A 307 -10.63 20.91 -13.91
N ASP A 308 -9.68 21.78 -13.56
CA ASP A 308 -8.33 21.75 -14.12
C ASP A 308 -7.54 20.50 -13.70
N SER A 309 -7.85 19.91 -12.54
CA SER A 309 -7.19 18.70 -12.04
C SER A 309 -7.78 17.40 -12.60
N LEU A 310 -8.95 17.43 -13.26
CA LEU A 310 -9.71 16.23 -13.65
C LEU A 310 -8.90 15.24 -14.50
N GLU A 311 -8.25 15.70 -15.57
CA GLU A 311 -7.44 14.85 -16.44
C GLU A 311 -6.27 14.21 -15.68
N THR A 312 -5.63 14.98 -14.81
CA THR A 312 -4.52 14.50 -13.97
C THR A 312 -5.00 13.42 -12.99
N VAL A 313 -6.13 13.63 -12.33
CA VAL A 313 -6.71 12.64 -11.39
C VAL A 313 -7.09 11.36 -12.13
N VAL A 314 -7.74 11.44 -13.28
CA VAL A 314 -8.06 10.26 -14.11
C VAL A 314 -6.80 9.50 -14.51
N ALA A 315 -5.75 10.20 -14.94
CA ALA A 315 -4.48 9.58 -15.33
C ALA A 315 -3.75 8.92 -14.14
N LEU A 316 -3.79 9.54 -12.97
CA LEU A 316 -3.19 8.99 -11.75
C LEU A 316 -3.94 7.75 -11.27
N LEU A 317 -5.27 7.80 -11.19
CA LEU A 317 -6.09 6.69 -10.72
C LEU A 317 -6.20 5.54 -11.73
N GLY A 318 -6.09 5.83 -13.04
CA GLY A 318 -6.24 4.83 -14.09
C GLY A 318 -7.63 4.20 -14.14
N THR A 319 -8.67 4.91 -13.71
CA THR A 319 -10.06 4.45 -13.68
C THR A 319 -11.02 5.51 -14.20
N TYR A 320 -12.18 5.06 -14.69
CA TYR A 320 -13.32 5.90 -15.07
C TYR A 320 -14.48 5.81 -14.06
N ASP A 321 -14.27 5.14 -12.93
CA ASP A 321 -15.29 5.07 -11.87
C ASP A 321 -15.51 6.46 -11.27
N ILE A 322 -16.72 6.99 -11.47
CA ILE A 322 -17.06 8.36 -11.07
C ILE A 322 -16.97 8.57 -9.55
N THR A 323 -17.25 7.52 -8.76
CA THR A 323 -17.21 7.60 -7.30
C THR A 323 -15.77 7.76 -6.82
N THR A 324 -14.87 6.94 -7.38
CA THR A 324 -13.44 6.99 -7.08
C THR A 324 -12.83 8.33 -7.52
N ILE A 325 -13.14 8.78 -8.75
CA ILE A 325 -12.64 10.06 -9.27
C ILE A 325 -13.10 11.22 -8.37
N ARG A 326 -14.39 11.30 -8.05
CA ARG A 326 -14.92 12.35 -7.18
C ARG A 326 -14.29 12.37 -5.80
N ALA A 327 -14.08 11.21 -5.21
CA ALA A 327 -13.44 11.09 -3.88
C ALA A 327 -11.97 11.53 -3.88
N SER A 328 -11.30 11.47 -5.04
CA SER A 328 -9.87 11.78 -5.18
C SER A 328 -9.61 13.17 -5.77
N MET A 329 -10.64 13.97 -6.06
CA MET A 329 -10.49 15.34 -6.58
C MET A 329 -9.97 16.33 -5.53
N GLY A 330 -10.12 16.04 -4.26
CA GLY A 330 -9.60 16.82 -3.13
C GLY A 330 -8.21 16.37 -2.76
#